data_66baa2ed56c027927fb6ce64140b49e5
#
_entry.id   66baa2ed56c027927fb6ce64140b49e5
#
_cell.length_a   1.000
_cell.length_b   1.000
_cell.length_c   1.000
_cell.angle_alpha   90.00
_cell.angle_beta   90.00
_cell.angle_gamma   90.00
#
_symmetry.space_group_name_H-M   'P 1'
#
loop_
_entity.id
_entity.type
_entity.pdbx_description
1 polymer ?
#
loop_
_entity_poly.entity_id
_entity_poly.type
_entity_poly.pdbx_seq_one_letter_code
_entity_poly.pdbx_strand_id
1 'polypeptide(L)'
;MKQYEYAKEYFDFYNTFKSPILQQSQNVNYQDFAKYNEGSYKIFEKNYKKIQEANSYLASQNNSLVLDINQYADIIDFEGNFTYDLMVNPISPDLSPSSYLKLLQTPLPYLEELKGNEQGFHWNHSGLLSEVKNQGSCGSCWAFSTTGALETFMRIHNYSVERLSEQELVDCSLENHGCNGGLMHLAYDYVINKEGLYHESDYPYYAKDQNCTQLNVSKAHGSAIIRYARTIPKSLLDLKVSVKKNPVAIALDANNLFFRFYKEGVIDVPRNMSRELNHAVLLVGYDYDDKGMYWIIQNSWGKEWGDNGFCKLRARPDEGTLLCQIYGVYPIEK
;
A
#
# COMPACT_ATOMS: atom_id res chain seq x y z
N MET A 1 -8.28 -19.06 -35.03
CA MET A 1 -8.08 -18.64 -33.64
C MET A 1 -9.37 -18.87 -32.87
N LYS A 2 -9.31 -19.43 -31.67
CA LYS A 2 -10.48 -19.53 -30.80
C LYS A 2 -10.87 -18.11 -30.40
N GLN A 3 -12.14 -17.75 -30.51
CA GLN A 3 -12.62 -16.38 -30.30
C GLN A 3 -12.40 -15.89 -28.84
N TYR A 4 -12.31 -16.81 -27.89
CA TYR A 4 -12.02 -16.55 -26.46
C TYR A 4 -10.94 -17.54 -26.00
N GLU A 5 -9.69 -17.21 -26.29
CA GLU A 5 -8.54 -18.09 -26.08
C GLU A 5 -8.34 -18.48 -24.61
N TYR A 6 -8.55 -17.55 -23.69
CA TYR A 6 -8.37 -17.72 -22.23
C TYR A 6 -9.70 -17.81 -21.48
N ALA A 7 -10.74 -18.38 -22.09
CA ALA A 7 -12.08 -18.42 -21.51
C ALA A 7 -12.14 -19.24 -20.21
N LYS A 8 -11.33 -20.31 -20.10
CA LYS A 8 -11.25 -21.12 -18.91
C LYS A 8 -10.57 -20.36 -17.77
N GLU A 9 -9.44 -19.75 -18.04
CA GLU A 9 -8.67 -18.93 -17.08
C GLU A 9 -9.51 -17.76 -16.57
N TYR A 10 -10.31 -17.14 -17.44
CA TYR A 10 -11.25 -16.09 -17.05
C TYR A 10 -12.37 -16.60 -16.15
N PHE A 11 -12.90 -17.78 -16.44
CA PHE A 11 -13.91 -18.40 -15.59
C PHE A 11 -13.35 -18.74 -14.21
N ASP A 12 -12.15 -19.32 -14.15
CA ASP A 12 -11.47 -19.65 -12.90
C ASP A 12 -11.18 -18.39 -12.08
N PHE A 13 -10.70 -17.30 -12.73
CA PHE A 13 -10.54 -15.98 -12.13
C PHE A 13 -11.84 -15.45 -11.55
N TYR A 14 -12.91 -15.47 -12.34
CA TYR A 14 -14.22 -14.94 -11.92
C TYR A 14 -14.77 -15.67 -10.68
N ASN A 15 -14.65 -16.99 -10.66
CA ASN A 15 -15.05 -17.80 -9.52
C ASN A 15 -14.21 -17.56 -8.27
N THR A 16 -12.93 -17.28 -8.45
CA THR A 16 -12.01 -17.04 -7.32
C THR A 16 -12.25 -15.68 -6.69
N PHE A 17 -12.39 -14.62 -7.51
CA PHE A 17 -12.33 -13.25 -7.05
C PHE A 17 -13.64 -12.46 -7.11
N LYS A 18 -14.61 -12.89 -7.93
CA LYS A 18 -15.83 -12.10 -8.18
C LYS A 18 -17.10 -12.75 -7.65
N SER A 19 -17.27 -14.05 -7.83
CA SER A 19 -18.47 -14.74 -7.42
C SER A 19 -18.22 -16.21 -7.07
N PRO A 20 -17.90 -16.54 -5.82
CA PRO A 20 -17.66 -17.92 -5.37
C PRO A 20 -18.86 -18.86 -5.53
N ILE A 21 -20.05 -18.33 -5.86
CA ILE A 21 -21.30 -19.09 -5.96
C ILE A 21 -21.34 -19.99 -7.22
N LEU A 22 -20.57 -19.65 -8.27
CA LEU A 22 -20.56 -20.42 -9.52
C LEU A 22 -19.82 -21.77 -9.44
N GLN A 23 -19.14 -22.07 -8.34
CA GLN A 23 -18.37 -23.33 -8.15
C GLN A 23 -19.24 -24.60 -8.21
N GLN A 24 -20.57 -24.50 -8.19
CA GLN A 24 -21.47 -25.64 -8.13
C GLN A 24 -22.01 -26.13 -9.49
N SER A 25 -21.72 -25.45 -10.61
CA SER A 25 -22.22 -25.87 -11.92
C SER A 25 -21.22 -26.80 -12.64
N GLN A 26 -21.55 -28.10 -12.71
CA GLN A 26 -20.68 -29.14 -13.28
C GLN A 26 -20.50 -29.10 -14.81
N ASN A 27 -21.20 -28.22 -15.56
CA ASN A 27 -21.13 -28.16 -17.02
C ASN A 27 -21.17 -26.72 -17.54
N VAL A 28 -20.13 -25.91 -17.24
CA VAL A 28 -20.03 -24.56 -17.76
C VAL A 28 -19.35 -24.56 -19.12
N ASN A 29 -20.00 -23.99 -20.13
CA ASN A 29 -19.35 -23.65 -21.39
C ASN A 29 -18.56 -22.34 -21.21
N TYR A 30 -17.24 -22.45 -21.09
CA TYR A 30 -16.35 -21.31 -20.88
C TYR A 30 -16.43 -20.26 -22.00
N GLN A 31 -16.66 -20.67 -23.26
CA GLN A 31 -16.79 -19.76 -24.41
C GLN A 31 -18.06 -18.91 -24.29
N ASP A 32 -19.18 -19.52 -23.90
CA ASP A 32 -20.43 -18.79 -23.70
C ASP A 32 -20.34 -17.86 -22.49
N PHE A 33 -19.67 -18.28 -21.40
CA PHE A 33 -19.42 -17.44 -20.24
C PHE A 33 -18.57 -16.21 -20.59
N ALA A 34 -17.45 -16.39 -21.32
CA ALA A 34 -16.60 -15.29 -21.78
C ALA A 34 -17.34 -14.36 -22.75
N LYS A 35 -18.17 -14.91 -23.62
CA LYS A 35 -19.02 -14.13 -24.54
C LYS A 35 -20.08 -13.30 -23.78
N TYR A 36 -20.70 -13.86 -22.76
CA TYR A 36 -21.69 -13.15 -21.94
C TYR A 36 -21.05 -11.97 -21.17
N ASN A 37 -19.80 -12.13 -20.74
CA ASN A 37 -19.01 -11.12 -20.01
C ASN A 37 -17.95 -10.47 -20.91
N GLU A 38 -18.20 -10.27 -22.20
CA GLU A 38 -17.19 -9.92 -23.20
C GLU A 38 -16.37 -8.66 -22.83
N GLY A 39 -16.98 -7.67 -22.22
CA GLY A 39 -16.29 -6.44 -21.80
C GLY A 39 -15.19 -6.74 -20.78
N SER A 40 -15.52 -7.35 -19.66
CA SER A 40 -14.58 -7.73 -18.61
C SER A 40 -13.60 -8.80 -19.09
N TYR A 41 -14.05 -9.75 -19.92
CA TYR A 41 -13.17 -10.76 -20.53
C TYR A 41 -12.05 -10.14 -21.36
N LYS A 42 -12.35 -9.15 -22.22
CA LYS A 42 -11.32 -8.48 -23.05
C LYS A 42 -10.26 -7.78 -22.21
N ILE A 43 -10.67 -7.18 -21.09
CA ILE A 43 -9.73 -6.54 -20.14
C ILE A 43 -8.88 -7.61 -19.47
N PHE A 44 -9.49 -8.66 -18.96
CA PHE A 44 -8.79 -9.80 -18.38
C PHE A 44 -7.79 -10.40 -19.35
N GLU A 45 -8.19 -10.70 -20.59
CA GLU A 45 -7.33 -11.26 -21.63
C GLU A 45 -6.09 -10.39 -21.89
N LYS A 46 -6.30 -9.07 -22.00
CA LYS A 46 -5.20 -8.09 -22.17
C LYS A 46 -4.22 -8.14 -21.00
N ASN A 47 -4.72 -8.11 -19.77
CA ASN A 47 -3.90 -8.14 -18.57
C ASN A 47 -3.19 -9.49 -18.38
N TYR A 48 -3.90 -10.58 -18.62
CA TYR A 48 -3.35 -11.94 -18.57
C TYR A 48 -2.16 -12.11 -19.55
N LYS A 49 -2.30 -11.66 -20.79
CA LYS A 49 -1.20 -11.67 -21.78
C LYS A 49 0.01 -10.85 -21.30
N LYS A 50 -0.22 -9.64 -20.80
CA LYS A 50 0.84 -8.79 -20.26
C LYS A 50 1.59 -9.47 -19.10
N ILE A 51 0.88 -10.15 -18.19
CA ILE A 51 1.47 -10.90 -17.08
C ILE A 51 2.33 -12.05 -17.61
N GLN A 52 1.85 -12.84 -18.57
CA GLN A 52 2.59 -13.95 -19.16
C GLN A 52 3.86 -13.47 -19.87
N GLU A 53 3.79 -12.40 -20.65
CA GLU A 53 4.93 -11.78 -21.33
C GLU A 53 5.96 -11.26 -20.32
N ALA A 54 5.50 -10.56 -19.26
CA ALA A 54 6.37 -10.05 -18.23
C ALA A 54 7.08 -11.18 -17.45
N ASN A 55 6.35 -12.22 -17.05
CA ASN A 55 6.93 -13.38 -16.36
C ASN A 55 7.97 -14.11 -17.25
N SER A 56 7.69 -14.26 -18.54
CA SER A 56 8.64 -14.85 -19.49
C SER A 56 9.92 -14.03 -19.61
N TYR A 57 9.79 -12.70 -19.68
CA TYR A 57 10.94 -11.79 -19.69
C TYR A 57 11.72 -11.86 -18.37
N LEU A 58 11.05 -11.77 -17.21
CA LEU A 58 11.69 -11.84 -15.90
C LEU A 58 12.47 -13.15 -15.70
N ALA A 59 11.87 -14.27 -16.09
CA ALA A 59 12.53 -15.59 -16.06
C ALA A 59 13.80 -15.62 -16.94
N SER A 60 13.74 -15.01 -18.14
CA SER A 60 14.91 -14.91 -19.03
C SER A 60 16.06 -14.10 -18.45
N GLN A 61 15.76 -13.17 -17.52
CA GLN A 61 16.74 -12.35 -16.81
C GLN A 61 17.16 -12.94 -15.45
N ASN A 62 16.78 -14.19 -15.15
CA ASN A 62 16.99 -14.81 -13.84
C ASN A 62 16.51 -13.93 -12.67
N ASN A 63 15.33 -13.32 -12.85
CA ASN A 63 14.70 -12.45 -11.85
C ASN A 63 13.71 -13.27 -11.02
N SER A 64 13.71 -13.08 -9.70
CA SER A 64 12.84 -13.80 -8.76
C SER A 64 11.41 -13.24 -8.70
N LEU A 65 11.14 -12.10 -9.33
CA LEU A 65 9.82 -11.49 -9.37
C LEU A 65 8.84 -12.33 -10.18
N VAL A 66 7.69 -12.64 -9.60
CA VAL A 66 6.58 -13.34 -10.24
C VAL A 66 5.33 -12.47 -10.15
N LEU A 67 4.63 -12.38 -11.25
CA LEU A 67 3.32 -11.72 -11.36
C LEU A 67 2.23 -12.79 -11.52
N ASP A 68 1.04 -12.52 -10.95
CA ASP A 68 -0.12 -13.39 -11.09
C ASP A 68 -1.40 -12.58 -11.18
N ILE A 69 -2.46 -13.20 -11.69
CA ILE A 69 -3.81 -12.62 -11.69
C ILE A 69 -4.30 -12.44 -10.26
N ASN A 70 -5.01 -11.36 -10.03
CA ASN A 70 -5.67 -11.06 -8.77
C ASN A 70 -7.00 -10.35 -9.03
N GLN A 71 -7.70 -9.90 -8.00
CA GLN A 71 -9.03 -9.28 -8.10
C GLN A 71 -9.14 -8.08 -9.07
N TYR A 72 -8.02 -7.57 -9.58
CA TYR A 72 -7.97 -6.44 -10.51
C TYR A 72 -7.75 -6.84 -11.98
N ALA A 73 -7.71 -8.14 -12.28
CA ALA A 73 -7.34 -8.60 -13.62
C ALA A 73 -8.36 -8.25 -14.72
N ASP A 74 -9.62 -8.03 -14.39
CA ASP A 74 -10.68 -7.60 -15.29
C ASP A 74 -11.03 -6.10 -15.20
N ILE A 75 -10.19 -5.31 -14.54
CA ILE A 75 -10.36 -3.86 -14.41
C ILE A 75 -9.44 -3.16 -15.41
N ILE A 76 -9.99 -2.18 -16.14
CA ILE A 76 -9.23 -1.33 -17.06
C ILE A 76 -8.06 -0.68 -16.35
N ASP A 77 -6.94 -0.52 -17.06
CA ASP A 77 -5.74 0.13 -16.54
C ASP A 77 -6.11 1.37 -15.72
N PHE A 78 -5.43 1.54 -14.59
CA PHE A 78 -5.64 2.63 -13.63
C PHE A 78 -5.51 4.04 -14.23
N GLU A 79 -5.18 4.16 -15.50
CA GLU A 79 -4.98 5.44 -16.20
C GLU A 79 -6.20 6.37 -16.21
N GLY A 80 -7.36 5.94 -15.72
CA GLY A 80 -8.56 6.79 -15.76
C GLY A 80 -9.48 6.81 -14.55
N ASN A 81 -9.44 5.82 -13.63
CA ASN A 81 -10.46 5.72 -12.59
C ASN A 81 -9.93 5.49 -11.16
N PHE A 82 -8.63 5.39 -10.96
CA PHE A 82 -7.99 5.33 -9.65
C PHE A 82 -6.79 6.28 -9.60
N THR A 83 -6.95 7.49 -10.13
CA THR A 83 -6.13 8.60 -9.70
C THR A 83 -6.55 8.88 -8.27
N TYR A 84 -6.06 8.06 -7.34
CA TYR A 84 -5.94 8.48 -5.98
C TYR A 84 -4.90 9.56 -6.00
N ASP A 85 -5.34 10.78 -6.32
CA ASP A 85 -4.55 11.96 -6.12
C ASP A 85 -4.21 12.03 -4.64
N LEU A 86 -3.11 11.33 -4.28
CA LEU A 86 -2.29 11.89 -3.24
C LEU A 86 -1.98 13.28 -3.76
N MET A 87 -2.71 14.30 -3.31
CA MET A 87 -2.43 15.69 -3.66
C MET A 87 -1.05 16.00 -3.14
N VAL A 88 -0.07 15.66 -3.96
CA VAL A 88 1.31 15.99 -3.72
C VAL A 88 1.49 17.43 -4.17
N ASN A 89 1.07 18.34 -3.33
CA ASN A 89 1.66 19.65 -3.38
C ASN A 89 3.15 19.50 -3.07
N PRO A 90 4.04 19.89 -3.98
CA PRO A 90 5.45 19.80 -3.73
C PRO A 90 5.78 20.66 -2.52
N ILE A 91 6.19 19.99 -1.45
CA ILE A 91 6.90 20.57 -0.30
C ILE A 91 6.08 21.63 0.45
N SER A 92 5.58 21.25 1.63
CA SER A 92 5.22 22.24 2.64
C SER A 92 6.37 23.24 2.86
N PRO A 93 6.11 24.56 2.81
CA PRO A 93 7.16 25.59 2.93
C PRO A 93 7.78 25.71 4.33
N ASP A 94 7.44 24.86 5.29
CA ASP A 94 7.87 24.97 6.68
C ASP A 94 9.28 24.46 7.00
N LEU A 95 9.94 23.82 6.03
CA LEU A 95 11.39 23.62 6.12
C LEU A 95 12.07 24.73 5.35
N SER A 96 12.64 25.69 6.07
CA SER A 96 13.42 26.75 5.41
C SER A 96 14.52 26.12 4.53
N PRO A 97 14.83 26.70 3.37
CA PRO A 97 15.90 26.20 2.49
C PRO A 97 17.23 25.99 3.21
N SER A 98 17.51 26.80 4.24
CA SER A 98 18.71 26.72 5.07
C SER A 98 18.74 25.50 5.98
N SER A 99 17.58 25.06 6.51
CA SER A 99 17.47 23.81 7.30
C SER A 99 17.65 22.59 6.40
N TYR A 100 17.12 22.64 5.18
CA TYR A 100 17.27 21.59 4.18
C TYR A 100 18.72 21.45 3.69
N LEU A 101 19.39 22.58 3.40
CA LEU A 101 20.80 22.59 2.99
C LEU A 101 21.74 22.11 4.10
N LYS A 102 21.44 22.39 5.37
CA LYS A 102 22.21 21.90 6.51
C LYS A 102 22.13 20.36 6.66
N LEU A 103 20.97 19.76 6.38
CA LEU A 103 20.77 18.31 6.36
C LEU A 103 21.50 17.63 5.19
N LEU A 104 21.57 18.30 4.03
CA LEU A 104 22.28 17.80 2.84
C LEU A 104 23.83 17.94 2.95
N GLN A 105 24.32 18.81 3.81
CA GLN A 105 25.77 19.05 4.00
C GLN A 105 26.39 18.16 5.09
N THR A 106 25.60 17.37 5.82
CA THR A 106 26.15 16.38 6.74
C THR A 106 26.77 15.26 5.90
N PRO A 107 28.08 15.00 6.00
CA PRO A 107 28.71 13.89 5.28
C PRO A 107 27.98 12.62 5.68
N LEU A 108 27.49 11.88 4.70
CA LEU A 108 26.86 10.58 4.90
C LEU A 108 27.96 9.53 5.19
N PRO A 109 28.22 9.14 6.46
CA PRO A 109 29.15 8.04 6.78
C PRO A 109 28.62 6.67 6.37
N TYR A 110 27.88 6.54 5.32
CA TYR A 110 26.60 5.89 5.30
C TYR A 110 26.44 4.82 4.23
N LEU A 111 27.24 4.85 3.15
CA LEU A 111 27.19 3.83 2.09
C LEU A 111 27.77 2.48 2.55
N GLU A 112 28.58 2.46 3.60
CA GLU A 112 29.13 1.20 4.13
C GLU A 112 28.15 0.44 5.02
N GLU A 113 27.23 1.11 5.71
CA GLU A 113 26.21 0.44 6.53
C GLU A 113 25.09 -0.23 5.71
N LEU A 114 24.94 0.12 4.44
CA LEU A 114 24.02 -0.57 3.51
C LEU A 114 24.65 -1.85 2.92
N LYS A 115 25.94 -2.07 3.12
CA LYS A 115 26.66 -3.28 2.70
C LYS A 115 26.63 -4.32 3.82
N GLY A 116 25.57 -5.01 3.90
CA GLY A 116 25.42 -6.42 4.09
C GLY A 116 26.10 -7.21 5.22
N ASN A 117 26.13 -6.76 6.49
CA ASN A 117 26.21 -7.69 7.64
C ASN A 117 25.09 -7.43 8.65
N GLU A 118 24.15 -6.57 8.33
CA GLU A 118 23.04 -6.24 9.19
C GLU A 118 21.88 -7.22 8.97
N GLN A 119 21.35 -7.74 10.05
CA GLN A 119 20.16 -8.58 10.01
C GLN A 119 18.95 -7.76 9.57
N GLY A 120 18.13 -8.32 8.69
CA GLY A 120 16.83 -7.74 8.31
C GLY A 120 15.93 -7.50 9.52
N PHE A 121 14.95 -6.61 9.35
CA PHE A 121 13.99 -6.27 10.39
C PHE A 121 12.56 -6.29 9.81
N HIS A 122 11.62 -6.96 10.50
CA HIS A 122 10.24 -7.06 10.04
C HIS A 122 9.26 -7.13 11.22
N TRP A 123 8.30 -6.20 11.26
CA TRP A 123 7.29 -6.13 12.32
C TRP A 123 6.36 -7.35 12.38
N ASN A 124 6.14 -8.05 11.28
CA ASN A 124 5.27 -9.24 11.25
C ASN A 124 5.74 -10.34 12.23
N HIS A 125 7.04 -10.39 12.53
CA HIS A 125 7.59 -11.36 13.48
C HIS A 125 7.32 -10.98 14.95
N SER A 126 6.90 -9.77 15.22
CA SER A 126 6.64 -9.29 16.58
C SER A 126 5.26 -9.71 17.12
N GLY A 127 4.32 -10.04 16.25
CA GLY A 127 2.91 -10.23 16.59
C GLY A 127 2.17 -8.91 16.91
N LEU A 128 2.84 -7.76 16.79
CA LEU A 128 2.27 -6.44 17.09
C LEU A 128 1.72 -5.73 15.83
N LEU A 129 2.11 -6.20 14.63
CA LEU A 129 1.68 -5.57 13.39
C LEU A 129 0.16 -5.59 13.25
N SER A 130 -0.40 -4.50 12.73
CA SER A 130 -1.79 -4.45 12.31
C SER A 130 -2.06 -5.51 11.23
N GLU A 131 -3.23 -6.11 11.24
CA GLU A 131 -3.61 -7.08 10.22
C GLU A 131 -3.72 -6.47 8.82
N VAL A 132 -3.60 -7.30 7.80
CA VAL A 132 -3.85 -6.90 6.41
C VAL A 132 -5.35 -6.64 6.21
N LYS A 133 -5.68 -5.43 5.77
CA LYS A 133 -7.04 -4.94 5.55
C LYS A 133 -7.34 -4.81 4.05
N ASN A 134 -8.59 -4.47 3.72
CA ASN A 134 -9.02 -4.27 2.34
C ASN A 134 -9.85 -2.99 2.20
N GLN A 135 -9.32 -2.00 1.46
CA GLN A 135 -9.97 -0.72 1.18
C GLN A 135 -11.11 -0.81 0.15
N GLY A 136 -11.22 -1.94 -0.57
CA GLY A 136 -12.23 -2.11 -1.61
C GLY A 136 -12.09 -1.12 -2.76
N SER A 137 -13.22 -0.57 -3.21
CA SER A 137 -13.29 0.37 -4.35
C SER A 137 -13.20 1.85 -3.95
N CYS A 138 -12.75 2.16 -2.73
CA CYS A 138 -12.61 3.53 -2.21
C CYS A 138 -11.12 3.92 -2.15
N GLY A 139 -10.80 5.16 -2.53
CA GLY A 139 -9.47 5.75 -2.49
C GLY A 139 -8.96 6.12 -1.10
N SER A 140 -9.16 5.27 -0.14
CA SER A 140 -8.88 5.48 1.27
C SER A 140 -7.54 4.91 1.75
N CYS A 141 -6.61 4.59 0.84
CA CYS A 141 -5.29 4.05 1.18
C CYS A 141 -4.54 4.90 2.23
N TRP A 142 -4.71 6.22 2.18
CA TRP A 142 -4.18 7.16 3.16
C TRP A 142 -4.74 6.92 4.58
N ALA A 143 -6.01 6.57 4.71
CA ALA A 143 -6.63 6.22 5.99
C ALA A 143 -6.12 4.87 6.50
N PHE A 144 -6.07 3.84 5.63
CA PHE A 144 -5.60 2.50 5.98
C PHE A 144 -4.13 2.46 6.42
N SER A 145 -3.25 3.18 5.72
CA SER A 145 -1.84 3.27 6.10
C SER A 145 -1.66 4.01 7.43
N THR A 146 -2.47 5.04 7.70
CA THR A 146 -2.46 5.79 8.95
C THR A 146 -2.94 4.93 10.11
N THR A 147 -4.10 4.27 9.99
CA THR A 147 -4.64 3.41 11.06
C THR A 147 -3.75 2.19 11.31
N GLY A 148 -3.18 1.59 10.27
CA GLY A 148 -2.25 0.46 10.41
C GLY A 148 -0.99 0.81 11.21
N ALA A 149 -0.40 1.99 10.95
CA ALA A 149 0.74 2.48 11.74
C ALA A 149 0.34 2.79 13.17
N LEU A 150 -0.84 3.39 13.37
CA LEU A 150 -1.34 3.77 14.68
C LEU A 150 -1.71 2.56 15.54
N GLU A 151 -2.40 1.58 15.00
CA GLU A 151 -2.73 0.33 15.71
C GLU A 151 -1.48 -0.42 16.16
N THR A 152 -0.45 -0.46 15.32
CA THR A 152 0.83 -1.07 15.69
C THR A 152 1.51 -0.26 16.78
N PHE A 153 1.51 1.07 16.68
CA PHE A 153 2.03 1.95 17.72
C PHE A 153 1.35 1.69 19.07
N MET A 154 0.03 1.63 19.09
CA MET A 154 -0.74 1.37 20.32
C MET A 154 -0.36 0.02 20.93
N ARG A 155 -0.20 -1.03 20.13
CA ARG A 155 0.24 -2.35 20.63
C ARG A 155 1.67 -2.34 21.16
N ILE A 156 2.60 -1.61 20.52
CA ILE A 156 3.97 -1.42 21.02
C ILE A 156 3.95 -0.80 22.43
N HIS A 157 3.01 0.11 22.69
CA HIS A 157 2.85 0.78 23.99
C HIS A 157 1.86 0.08 24.93
N ASN A 158 1.54 -1.19 24.67
CA ASN A 158 0.67 -2.05 25.49
C ASN A 158 -0.77 -1.55 25.65
N TYR A 159 -1.27 -0.75 24.71
CA TYR A 159 -2.69 -0.46 24.63
C TYR A 159 -3.43 -1.63 23.97
N SER A 160 -4.58 -2.01 24.56
CA SER A 160 -5.47 -2.95 23.92
C SER A 160 -6.20 -2.23 22.79
N VAL A 161 -5.86 -2.59 21.56
CA VAL A 161 -6.56 -2.09 20.38
C VAL A 161 -6.90 -3.24 19.45
N GLU A 162 -8.15 -3.32 19.04
CA GLU A 162 -8.60 -4.27 18.03
C GLU A 162 -8.33 -3.67 16.63
N ARG A 163 -9.22 -2.82 16.18
CA ARG A 163 -9.12 -2.09 14.91
C ARG A 163 -9.63 -0.68 15.10
N LEU A 164 -9.00 0.27 14.42
CA LEU A 164 -9.45 1.66 14.35
C LEU A 164 -10.29 1.89 13.09
N SER A 165 -11.21 2.85 13.15
CA SER A 165 -12.10 3.17 12.04
C SER A 165 -11.41 3.96 10.95
N GLU A 166 -11.22 3.36 9.78
CA GLU A 166 -10.86 4.08 8.55
C GLU A 166 -12.02 4.91 8.04
N GLN A 167 -13.25 4.44 8.25
CA GLN A 167 -14.44 5.17 7.79
C GLN A 167 -14.59 6.52 8.50
N GLU A 168 -14.24 6.62 9.78
CA GLU A 168 -14.24 7.92 10.46
C GLU A 168 -13.30 8.91 9.79
N LEU A 169 -12.10 8.46 9.38
CA LEU A 169 -11.18 9.31 8.62
C LEU A 169 -11.77 9.71 7.27
N VAL A 170 -12.32 8.75 6.53
CA VAL A 170 -12.95 8.98 5.22
C VAL A 170 -14.07 10.03 5.30
N ASP A 171 -14.93 9.92 6.30
CA ASP A 171 -16.13 10.76 6.42
C ASP A 171 -15.86 12.11 7.08
N CYS A 172 -14.89 12.17 8.02
CA CYS A 172 -14.75 13.30 8.94
C CYS A 172 -13.45 14.10 8.79
N SER A 173 -12.42 13.57 8.14
CA SER A 173 -11.18 14.32 7.90
C SER A 173 -11.33 15.25 6.70
N LEU A 174 -11.97 16.40 6.92
CA LEU A 174 -12.40 17.32 5.85
C LEU A 174 -11.26 17.97 5.06
N GLU A 175 -10.02 17.91 5.54
CA GLU A 175 -8.83 18.34 4.79
C GLU A 175 -8.36 17.26 3.80
N ASN A 176 -8.84 16.04 3.95
CA ASN A 176 -8.74 14.95 3.00
C ASN A 176 -10.00 14.87 2.12
N HIS A 177 -9.98 14.04 1.08
CA HIS A 177 -11.05 13.98 0.09
C HIS A 177 -11.80 12.63 0.11
N GLY A 178 -11.90 12.00 1.26
CA GLY A 178 -12.63 10.75 1.45
C GLY A 178 -12.14 9.64 0.53
N CYS A 179 -13.02 9.07 -0.27
CA CYS A 179 -12.71 8.06 -1.28
C CYS A 179 -11.97 8.60 -2.52
N ASN A 180 -11.81 9.91 -2.65
CA ASN A 180 -11.07 10.54 -3.76
C ASN A 180 -9.61 10.83 -3.39
N GLY A 181 -9.10 10.28 -2.30
CA GLY A 181 -7.71 10.39 -1.89
C GLY A 181 -7.49 11.25 -0.66
N GLY A 182 -6.24 11.32 -0.22
CA GLY A 182 -5.84 12.09 0.95
C GLY A 182 -4.37 11.91 1.31
N LEU A 183 -3.97 12.56 2.39
CA LEU A 183 -2.59 12.60 2.88
C LEU A 183 -2.54 12.10 4.32
N MET A 184 -1.59 11.21 4.62
CA MET A 184 -1.46 10.57 5.91
C MET A 184 -1.20 11.55 7.06
N HIS A 185 -0.47 12.64 6.80
CA HIS A 185 -0.23 13.66 7.83
C HIS A 185 -1.50 14.44 8.19
N LEU A 186 -2.38 14.72 7.22
CA LEU A 186 -3.68 15.34 7.49
C LEU A 186 -4.59 14.39 8.28
N ALA A 187 -4.47 13.08 8.04
CA ALA A 187 -5.14 12.09 8.86
C ALA A 187 -4.64 12.11 10.31
N TYR A 188 -3.33 12.21 10.54
CA TYR A 188 -2.79 12.36 11.89
C TYR A 188 -3.19 13.68 12.55
N ASP A 189 -3.23 14.79 11.80
CA ASP A 189 -3.73 16.07 12.31
C ASP A 189 -5.18 15.96 12.77
N TYR A 190 -6.03 15.25 12.00
CA TYR A 190 -7.39 14.92 12.41
C TYR A 190 -7.41 14.12 13.72
N VAL A 191 -6.64 13.03 13.80
CA VAL A 191 -6.58 12.16 15.00
C VAL A 191 -6.17 12.94 16.24
N ILE A 192 -5.18 13.83 16.12
CA ILE A 192 -4.73 14.69 17.21
C ILE A 192 -5.82 15.68 17.63
N ASN A 193 -6.43 16.38 16.66
CA ASN A 193 -7.45 17.40 16.91
C ASN A 193 -8.76 16.82 17.47
N LYS A 194 -9.06 15.57 17.19
CA LYS A 194 -10.26 14.85 17.64
C LYS A 194 -9.99 13.93 18.84
N GLU A 195 -8.79 14.00 19.41
CA GLU A 195 -8.39 13.21 20.57
C GLU A 195 -8.57 11.69 20.36
N GLY A 196 -8.22 11.20 19.14
CA GLY A 196 -8.24 9.80 18.79
C GLY A 196 -9.23 9.41 17.69
N LEU A 197 -9.38 8.11 17.48
CA LEU A 197 -10.33 7.50 16.54
C LEU A 197 -11.26 6.53 17.26
N TYR A 198 -12.45 6.33 16.69
CA TYR A 198 -13.35 5.26 17.11
C TYR A 198 -12.77 3.87 16.76
N HIS A 199 -13.27 2.85 17.44
CA HIS A 199 -13.06 1.48 17.01
C HIS A 199 -13.82 1.20 15.71
N GLU A 200 -13.29 0.29 14.89
CA GLU A 200 -13.95 -0.18 13.66
C GLU A 200 -15.34 -0.78 13.96
N SER A 201 -15.51 -1.44 15.10
CA SER A 201 -16.81 -1.99 15.55
C SER A 201 -17.88 -0.92 15.80
N ASP A 202 -17.46 0.30 16.16
CA ASP A 202 -18.38 1.41 16.46
C ASP A 202 -18.65 2.26 15.22
N TYR A 203 -17.68 2.36 14.31
CA TYR A 203 -17.78 3.14 13.06
C TYR A 203 -17.26 2.30 11.88
N PRO A 204 -18.06 1.35 11.38
CA PRO A 204 -17.64 0.34 10.40
C PRO A 204 -17.29 0.90 9.03
N TYR A 205 -16.37 0.22 8.32
CA TYR A 205 -15.94 0.57 6.97
C TYR A 205 -16.93 0.12 5.88
N TYR A 206 -17.31 1.04 4.99
CA TYR A 206 -18.29 0.81 3.91
C TYR A 206 -17.70 1.00 2.50
N ALA A 207 -16.44 1.37 2.35
CA ALA A 207 -15.78 1.64 1.07
C ALA A 207 -16.49 2.69 0.21
N LYS A 208 -17.09 3.71 0.83
CA LYS A 208 -17.76 4.86 0.19
C LYS A 208 -17.78 6.05 1.13
N ASP A 209 -17.86 7.25 0.57
CA ASP A 209 -18.08 8.47 1.34
C ASP A 209 -19.46 8.48 2.01
N GLN A 210 -19.52 8.89 3.26
CA GLN A 210 -20.75 9.10 4.01
C GLN A 210 -20.69 10.44 4.77
N ASN A 211 -21.80 10.83 5.37
CA ASN A 211 -21.81 12.00 6.25
C ASN A 211 -21.06 11.69 7.55
N CYS A 212 -20.18 12.59 7.95
CA CYS A 212 -19.50 12.50 9.24
C CYS A 212 -20.50 12.42 10.39
N THR A 213 -20.43 11.37 11.17
CA THR A 213 -21.31 11.12 12.31
C THR A 213 -20.51 11.12 13.61
N GLN A 214 -20.90 11.95 14.55
CA GLN A 214 -20.35 11.89 15.90
C GLN A 214 -21.14 10.87 16.72
N LEU A 215 -20.42 9.88 17.24
CA LEU A 215 -21.02 8.83 18.06
C LEU A 215 -21.00 9.24 19.54
N ASN A 216 -21.96 8.73 20.30
CA ASN A 216 -22.00 8.89 21.76
C ASN A 216 -21.27 7.74 22.45
N VAL A 217 -20.06 7.43 21.98
CA VAL A 217 -19.15 6.41 22.55
C VAL A 217 -17.75 7.00 22.66
N SER A 218 -16.93 6.42 23.51
CA SER A 218 -15.54 6.87 23.69
C SER A 218 -14.67 6.49 22.49
N LYS A 219 -13.71 7.32 22.17
CA LYS A 219 -12.62 6.99 21.25
C LYS A 219 -11.77 5.85 21.80
N ALA A 220 -11.08 5.12 20.92
CA ALA A 220 -10.16 4.06 21.29
C ALA A 220 -9.07 4.58 22.24
N HIS A 221 -8.97 3.97 23.42
CA HIS A 221 -8.01 4.38 24.43
C HIS A 221 -6.56 4.23 23.92
N GLY A 222 -5.77 5.29 24.01
CA GLY A 222 -4.39 5.33 23.49
C GLY A 222 -4.25 5.95 22.11
N SER A 223 -5.34 6.06 21.32
CA SER A 223 -5.27 6.75 20.02
C SER A 223 -5.15 8.29 20.16
N ALA A 224 -5.54 8.85 21.32
CA ALA A 224 -5.46 10.28 21.63
C ALA A 224 -4.05 10.80 22.00
N ILE A 225 -3.07 9.94 22.22
CA ILE A 225 -1.75 10.31 22.78
C ILE A 225 -0.74 10.69 21.69
N ILE A 226 -1.18 11.07 20.51
CA ILE A 226 -0.31 11.02 19.34
C ILE A 226 0.24 12.38 18.98
N ARG A 227 1.54 12.40 18.79
CA ARG A 227 2.24 13.22 17.79
C ARG A 227 2.64 12.32 16.63
N TYR A 228 2.96 12.91 15.51
CA TYR A 228 3.58 12.18 14.41
C TYR A 228 4.93 12.80 14.03
N ALA A 229 5.82 11.95 13.52
CA ALA A 229 7.06 12.38 12.88
C ALA A 229 6.97 12.17 11.37
N ARG A 230 7.71 12.98 10.63
CA ARG A 230 7.94 12.83 9.19
C ARG A 230 9.37 12.40 8.97
N THR A 231 9.56 11.44 8.07
CA THR A 231 10.92 11.03 7.68
C THR A 231 11.55 12.08 6.77
N ILE A 232 12.87 12.11 6.74
CA ILE A 232 13.63 12.98 5.83
C ILE A 232 13.40 12.48 4.40
N PRO A 233 12.92 13.34 3.49
CA PRO A 233 12.67 12.95 2.11
C PRO A 233 13.90 12.34 1.46
N LYS A 234 13.72 11.23 0.74
CA LYS A 234 14.78 10.48 0.03
C LYS A 234 15.91 9.93 0.91
N SER A 235 15.76 9.94 2.21
CA SER A 235 16.74 9.33 3.13
C SER A 235 16.36 7.89 3.43
N LEU A 236 17.06 6.95 2.79
CA LEU A 236 16.90 5.52 3.11
C LEU A 236 17.26 5.22 4.55
N LEU A 237 18.26 5.92 5.11
CA LEU A 237 18.64 5.74 6.51
C LEU A 237 17.54 6.13 7.44
N ASP A 238 17.07 7.35 7.28
CA ASP A 238 16.07 7.85 8.20
C ASP A 238 14.81 6.97 8.15
N LEU A 239 14.44 6.50 6.96
CA LEU A 239 13.36 5.55 6.78
C LEU A 239 13.64 4.22 7.47
N LYS A 240 14.87 3.69 7.35
CA LYS A 240 15.32 2.45 7.99
C LYS A 240 15.32 2.56 9.52
N VAL A 241 15.78 3.70 10.06
CA VAL A 241 15.75 3.97 11.51
C VAL A 241 14.31 4.16 11.99
N SER A 242 13.48 4.85 11.20
CA SER A 242 12.09 5.12 11.55
C SER A 242 11.25 3.84 11.60
N VAL A 243 11.39 2.96 10.60
CA VAL A 243 10.61 1.70 10.56
C VAL A 243 10.95 0.75 11.70
N LYS A 244 12.15 0.83 12.28
CA LYS A 244 12.50 0.08 13.50
C LYS A 244 11.73 0.54 14.73
N LYS A 245 11.32 1.81 14.76
CA LYS A 245 10.57 2.38 15.89
C LYS A 245 9.08 2.10 15.77
N ASN A 246 8.54 2.23 14.58
CA ASN A 246 7.14 1.99 14.24
C ASN A 246 7.00 1.75 12.73
N PRO A 247 6.00 0.97 12.28
CA PRO A 247 5.63 0.98 10.86
C PRO A 247 5.36 2.39 10.34
N VAL A 248 5.78 2.67 9.12
CA VAL A 248 5.74 4.02 8.54
C VAL A 248 4.76 4.04 7.39
N ALA A 249 3.77 4.92 7.46
CA ALA A 249 2.88 5.18 6.33
C ALA A 249 3.66 5.93 5.24
N ILE A 250 3.76 5.36 4.05
CA ILE A 250 4.52 5.90 2.91
C ILE A 250 3.66 5.95 1.66
N ALA A 251 4.09 6.73 0.68
CA ALA A 251 3.45 6.79 -0.63
C ALA A 251 4.33 6.17 -1.72
N LEU A 252 3.71 5.55 -2.72
CA LEU A 252 4.37 4.94 -3.87
C LEU A 252 3.54 5.09 -5.15
N ASP A 253 4.14 4.72 -6.28
CA ASP A 253 3.46 4.58 -7.56
C ASP A 253 2.95 3.15 -7.72
N ALA A 254 1.65 2.95 -7.58
CA ALA A 254 0.97 1.67 -7.78
C ALA A 254 0.45 1.47 -9.22
N ASN A 255 0.59 2.48 -10.10
CA ASN A 255 0.12 2.45 -11.49
C ASN A 255 1.04 1.67 -12.43
N ASN A 256 1.71 0.64 -11.94
CA ASN A 256 2.55 -0.19 -12.77
C ASN A 256 2.15 -1.66 -12.68
N LEU A 257 2.43 -2.38 -13.76
CA LEU A 257 2.10 -3.81 -13.89
C LEU A 257 2.71 -4.64 -12.75
N PHE A 258 3.95 -4.34 -12.36
CA PHE A 258 4.71 -5.13 -11.38
C PHE A 258 4.14 -5.01 -9.96
N PHE A 259 3.69 -3.84 -9.56
CA PHE A 259 3.03 -3.67 -8.27
C PHE A 259 1.61 -4.21 -8.31
N ARG A 260 0.84 -3.85 -9.34
CA ARG A 260 -0.57 -4.23 -9.45
C ARG A 260 -0.79 -5.74 -9.41
N PHE A 261 0.03 -6.50 -10.13
CA PHE A 261 -0.06 -7.96 -10.24
C PHE A 261 1.06 -8.70 -9.52
N TYR A 262 1.66 -8.05 -8.53
CA TYR A 262 2.69 -8.68 -7.70
C TYR A 262 2.17 -9.96 -7.04
N LYS A 263 2.97 -11.02 -7.11
CA LYS A 263 2.73 -12.28 -6.39
C LYS A 263 3.84 -12.57 -5.39
N GLU A 264 5.09 -12.65 -5.85
CA GLU A 264 6.25 -12.94 -5.02
C GLU A 264 7.56 -12.40 -5.61
N GLY A 265 8.66 -12.49 -4.88
CA GLY A 265 9.96 -11.98 -5.28
C GLY A 265 10.17 -10.52 -4.89
N VAL A 266 11.20 -9.87 -5.44
CA VAL A 266 11.50 -8.46 -5.18
C VAL A 266 11.20 -7.65 -6.43
N ILE A 267 10.30 -6.66 -6.30
CA ILE A 267 10.04 -5.69 -7.36
C ILE A 267 11.29 -4.83 -7.53
N ASP A 268 11.95 -4.97 -8.64
CA ASP A 268 13.14 -4.21 -9.03
C ASP A 268 12.91 -3.65 -10.43
N VAL A 269 12.21 -2.51 -10.50
CA VAL A 269 11.72 -1.94 -11.76
C VAL A 269 12.71 -0.96 -12.38
N PRO A 270 12.71 -0.85 -13.73
CA PRO A 270 13.57 0.09 -14.46
C PRO A 270 13.31 1.56 -14.10
N ARG A 271 14.33 2.40 -14.27
CA ARG A 271 14.35 3.84 -13.92
C ARG A 271 13.33 4.73 -14.64
N ASN A 272 12.80 4.29 -15.76
CA ASN A 272 11.97 5.07 -16.67
C ASN A 272 10.46 4.84 -16.50
N MET A 273 10.04 4.13 -15.47
CA MET A 273 8.62 3.96 -15.18
C MET A 273 8.04 5.21 -14.51
N SER A 274 6.72 5.37 -14.59
CA SER A 274 5.98 6.49 -13.98
C SER A 274 6.40 6.70 -12.51
N ARG A 275 6.40 7.94 -12.08
CA ARG A 275 6.85 8.35 -10.73
C ARG A 275 5.79 9.16 -10.01
N GLU A 276 4.55 8.96 -10.34
CA GLU A 276 3.44 9.61 -9.67
C GLU A 276 3.14 8.87 -8.38
N LEU A 277 3.14 9.59 -7.27
CA LEU A 277 2.74 9.01 -5.99
C LEU A 277 1.21 9.00 -5.93
N ASN A 278 0.64 7.83 -6.09
CA ASN A 278 -0.80 7.64 -6.22
C ASN A 278 -1.39 6.63 -5.23
N HIS A 279 -0.55 6.02 -4.39
CA HIS A 279 -1.01 5.01 -3.43
C HIS A 279 -0.25 5.09 -2.11
N ALA A 280 -0.97 5.02 -1.00
CA ALA A 280 -0.39 4.96 0.33
C ALA A 280 -0.38 3.52 0.85
N VAL A 281 0.74 3.12 1.44
CA VAL A 281 0.96 1.78 2.00
C VAL A 281 1.71 1.86 3.33
N LEU A 282 1.85 0.74 4.01
CA LEU A 282 2.56 0.65 5.28
C LEU A 282 3.92 -0.03 5.09
N LEU A 283 5.00 0.70 5.30
CA LEU A 283 6.34 0.15 5.38
C LEU A 283 6.51 -0.54 6.74
N VAL A 284 6.79 -1.84 6.72
CA VAL A 284 6.82 -2.67 7.93
C VAL A 284 8.17 -3.32 8.20
N GLY A 285 9.14 -3.11 7.33
CA GLY A 285 10.48 -3.66 7.52
C GLY A 285 11.37 -3.56 6.30
N TYR A 286 12.51 -4.21 6.39
CA TYR A 286 13.48 -4.37 5.32
C TYR A 286 14.25 -5.66 5.51
N ASP A 287 14.83 -6.17 4.43
CA ASP A 287 15.73 -7.30 4.47
C ASP A 287 16.70 -7.22 3.28
N TYR A 288 17.54 -8.21 3.11
CA TYR A 288 18.60 -8.25 2.12
C TYR A 288 18.54 -9.54 1.31
N ASP A 289 18.91 -9.45 0.04
CA ASP A 289 19.25 -10.58 -0.82
C ASP A 289 20.62 -10.33 -1.46
N ASP A 290 21.02 -11.19 -2.39
CA ASP A 290 22.29 -11.07 -3.13
C ASP A 290 22.42 -9.79 -3.96
N LYS A 291 21.29 -9.11 -4.28
CA LYS A 291 21.22 -7.85 -5.03
C LYS A 291 21.15 -6.60 -4.14
N GLY A 292 21.06 -6.77 -2.82
CA GLY A 292 21.05 -5.70 -1.83
C GLY A 292 19.77 -5.59 -1.02
N MET A 293 19.56 -4.42 -0.38
CA MET A 293 18.43 -4.19 0.51
C MET A 293 17.11 -4.06 -0.26
N TYR A 294 16.04 -4.58 0.33
CA TYR A 294 14.67 -4.34 -0.10
C TYR A 294 13.77 -3.99 1.08
N TRP A 295 12.75 -3.20 0.80
CA TRP A 295 11.69 -2.87 1.73
C TRP A 295 10.62 -3.96 1.77
N ILE A 296 9.99 -4.14 2.92
CA ILE A 296 8.83 -5.00 3.11
C ILE A 296 7.63 -4.10 3.39
N ILE A 297 6.59 -4.26 2.59
CA ILE A 297 5.43 -3.40 2.55
C ILE A 297 4.18 -4.21 2.81
N GLN A 298 3.31 -3.70 3.66
CA GLN A 298 1.94 -4.18 3.83
C GLN A 298 1.00 -3.26 3.04
N ASN A 299 0.20 -3.87 2.16
CA ASN A 299 -0.81 -3.18 1.36
C ASN A 299 -2.20 -3.29 1.99
N SER A 300 -3.14 -2.48 1.51
CA SER A 300 -4.55 -2.46 1.92
C SER A 300 -5.48 -3.01 0.84
N TRP A 301 -5.04 -4.02 0.10
CA TRP A 301 -5.82 -4.65 -0.98
C TRP A 301 -6.26 -6.08 -0.64
N GLY A 302 -6.30 -6.44 0.64
CA GLY A 302 -6.64 -7.78 1.12
C GLY A 302 -5.48 -8.77 1.04
N LYS A 303 -5.67 -9.92 1.67
CA LYS A 303 -4.66 -11.00 1.73
C LYS A 303 -4.50 -11.74 0.40
N GLU A 304 -5.46 -11.59 -0.51
CA GLU A 304 -5.45 -12.23 -1.85
C GLU A 304 -4.48 -11.52 -2.81
N TRP A 305 -4.07 -10.29 -2.49
CA TRP A 305 -3.06 -9.58 -3.26
C TRP A 305 -1.66 -9.90 -2.73
N GLY A 306 -0.72 -10.11 -3.64
CA GLY A 306 0.69 -10.30 -3.33
C GLY A 306 0.98 -11.54 -2.47
N ASP A 307 2.00 -11.44 -1.64
CA ASP A 307 2.33 -12.46 -0.64
C ASP A 307 1.53 -12.22 0.65
N ASN A 308 0.30 -12.74 0.70
CA ASN A 308 -0.63 -12.55 1.83
C ASN A 308 -0.86 -11.07 2.20
N GLY A 309 -0.94 -10.19 1.22
CA GLY A 309 -1.12 -8.74 1.39
C GLY A 309 0.18 -7.95 1.52
N PHE A 310 1.33 -8.59 1.41
CA PHE A 310 2.65 -7.97 1.46
C PHE A 310 3.33 -7.96 0.09
N CYS A 311 4.29 -7.05 -0.10
CA CYS A 311 5.24 -7.10 -1.20
C CYS A 311 6.64 -6.66 -0.76
N LYS A 312 7.62 -7.00 -1.60
CA LYS A 312 9.03 -6.63 -1.43
C LYS A 312 9.44 -5.70 -2.56
N LEU A 313 10.13 -4.62 -2.21
CA LEU A 313 10.49 -3.58 -3.17
C LEU A 313 11.95 -3.17 -2.99
N ARG A 314 12.73 -3.22 -4.07
CA ARG A 314 14.15 -2.90 -4.05
C ARG A 314 14.42 -1.49 -3.50
N ALA A 315 15.27 -1.39 -2.50
CA ALA A 315 15.75 -0.11 -1.97
C ALA A 315 16.92 0.40 -2.81
N ARG A 316 16.80 1.59 -3.39
CA ARG A 316 17.84 2.19 -4.23
C ARG A 316 18.16 3.59 -3.74
N PRO A 317 19.41 3.86 -3.29
CA PRO A 317 19.77 5.15 -2.70
C PRO A 317 19.83 6.30 -3.70
N ASP A 318 20.21 6.02 -4.94
CA ASP A 318 20.64 7.06 -5.88
C ASP A 318 19.51 7.66 -6.72
N GLU A 319 18.31 7.06 -6.72
CA GLU A 319 17.32 7.32 -7.76
C GLU A 319 15.96 7.75 -7.24
N GLY A 320 15.89 8.02 -5.94
CA GLY A 320 14.59 8.12 -5.30
C GLY A 320 13.78 6.91 -5.75
N THR A 321 13.84 5.86 -5.00
CA THR A 321 13.02 4.67 -5.23
C THR A 321 11.62 5.12 -5.58
N LEU A 322 10.88 4.33 -6.33
CA LEU A 322 9.45 4.42 -6.53
C LEU A 322 8.65 4.68 -5.23
N LEU A 323 9.34 4.48 -4.11
CA LEU A 323 8.90 4.58 -2.76
C LEU A 323 9.33 5.85 -2.15
N CYS A 324 8.80 6.76 -1.71
CA CYS A 324 9.27 7.84 -0.83
C CYS A 324 9.95 9.01 -1.53
N GLN A 325 9.35 9.49 -2.59
CA GLN A 325 9.80 10.81 -3.10
C GLN A 325 9.49 11.94 -2.12
N ILE A 326 8.56 11.74 -1.17
CA ILE A 326 8.10 12.81 -0.30
C ILE A 326 8.57 12.60 1.12
N TYR A 327 7.95 11.76 1.87
CA TYR A 327 8.31 11.40 3.25
C TYR A 327 7.40 10.28 3.74
N GLY A 328 7.88 9.51 4.70
CA GLY A 328 7.04 8.63 5.50
C GLY A 328 6.49 9.38 6.72
N VAL A 329 5.37 8.94 7.23
CA VAL A 329 4.72 9.50 8.42
C VAL A 329 4.43 8.37 9.41
N TYR A 330 4.75 8.59 10.67
CA TYR A 330 4.52 7.59 11.73
C TYR A 330 4.21 8.25 13.08
N PRO A 331 3.40 7.61 13.94
CA PRO A 331 3.09 8.13 15.27
C PRO A 331 4.33 8.05 16.19
N ILE A 332 4.42 9.03 17.10
CA ILE A 332 5.45 9.07 18.14
C ILE A 332 4.82 9.40 19.49
N GLU A 333 5.51 9.03 20.58
CA GLU A 333 5.14 9.46 21.92
C GLU A 333 5.19 10.98 22.09
N LYS A 334 4.42 11.47 23.07
CA LYS A 334 4.47 12.88 23.48
C LYS A 334 5.83 13.29 23.98
#